data_267fb941acf068bf8ddea43729764c6e
#
_entry.id   267fb941acf068bf8ddea43729764c6e
#
_cell.length_a   1.000
_cell.length_b   1.000
_cell.length_c   1.000
_cell.angle_alpha   90.00
_cell.angle_beta   90.00
_cell.angle_gamma   90.00
#
_symmetry.space_group_name_H-M   'P 1'
#
loop_
_entity.id
_entity.type
_entity.pdbx_description
1 polymer ?
#
loop_
_entity_poly.entity_id
_entity_poly.type
_entity_poly.pdbx_seq_one_letter_code
_entity_poly.pdbx_strand_id
1 'polypeptide(L)'
;MQAEERKKKIAEITKGDIYSPDGKGKRLRYCGEVKTFIEYEIPIELLVFNVENGRIASMVKSFERERSSLDPERPNDAQQIAQFLFDSNEQANEKTKKSIADNGQLETGIITSDGVIVDGNRRASLMLAIRLSFKAAFLPSN
;
A
#
# COMPACT_ATOMS: atom_id res chain seq x y z
N MET A 1 -12.27 2.15 -9.40
CA MET A 1 -12.46 3.42 -8.64
C MET A 1 -11.42 4.42 -9.10
N GLN A 2 -11.82 5.63 -9.41
CA GLN A 2 -10.90 6.67 -9.87
C GLN A 2 -10.18 7.35 -8.71
N ALA A 3 -9.02 7.97 -9.01
CA ALA A 3 -8.18 8.62 -8.01
C ALA A 3 -8.93 9.66 -7.17
N GLU A 4 -9.74 10.50 -7.81
CA GLU A 4 -10.50 11.53 -7.11
C GLU A 4 -11.52 10.95 -6.12
N GLU A 5 -12.16 9.84 -6.47
CA GLU A 5 -13.09 9.15 -5.59
C GLU A 5 -12.37 8.51 -4.41
N ARG A 6 -11.22 7.87 -4.65
CA ARG A 6 -10.38 7.33 -3.57
C ARG A 6 -9.94 8.41 -2.61
N LYS A 7 -9.47 9.54 -3.16
CA LYS A 7 -9.02 10.68 -2.37
C LYS A 7 -10.11 11.21 -1.45
N LYS A 8 -11.34 11.31 -1.94
CA LYS A 8 -12.49 11.73 -1.13
C LYS A 8 -12.77 10.75 0.02
N LYS A 9 -12.79 9.46 -0.27
CA LYS A 9 -13.05 8.43 0.73
C LYS A 9 -11.96 8.38 1.79
N ILE A 10 -10.72 8.53 1.40
CA ILE A 10 -9.58 8.59 2.32
C ILE A 10 -9.66 9.84 3.19
N ALA A 11 -10.01 10.99 2.60
CA ALA A 11 -10.17 12.23 3.34
C ALA A 11 -11.26 12.12 4.41
N GLU A 12 -12.34 11.40 4.14
CA GLU A 12 -13.39 11.12 5.13
C GLU A 12 -12.87 10.29 6.30
N ILE A 13 -11.98 9.33 6.04
CA ILE A 13 -11.38 8.49 7.09
C ILE A 13 -10.41 9.31 7.95
N THR A 14 -9.53 10.08 7.33
CA THR A 14 -8.49 10.84 8.03
C THR A 14 -9.00 12.15 8.60
N LYS A 15 -10.08 12.69 8.06
CA LYS A 15 -10.64 14.01 8.39
C LYS A 15 -9.59 15.12 8.25
N GLY A 16 -8.64 14.95 7.34
CA GLY A 16 -7.57 15.89 7.10
C GLY A 16 -6.39 15.82 8.06
N ASP A 17 -6.46 14.99 9.09
CA ASP A 17 -5.40 14.87 10.07
C ASP A 17 -4.39 13.81 9.64
N ILE A 18 -3.13 14.20 9.51
CA ILE A 18 -2.05 13.28 9.16
C ILE A 18 -0.94 13.24 10.21
N TYR A 19 -0.77 14.30 10.99
CA TYR A 19 0.24 14.35 12.04
C TYR A 19 -0.37 14.03 13.41
N SER A 20 0.36 13.23 14.19
CA SER A 20 -0.08 12.82 15.51
C SER A 20 0.22 13.92 16.55
N PRO A 21 -0.81 14.47 17.22
CA PRO A 21 -0.58 15.50 18.25
C PRO A 21 0.02 14.96 19.54
N ASP A 22 -0.14 13.64 19.81
CA ASP A 22 0.34 13.01 21.04
C ASP A 22 1.64 12.21 20.85
N GLY A 23 2.22 12.26 19.65
CA GLY A 23 3.46 11.54 19.35
C GLY A 23 3.32 10.03 19.15
N LYS A 24 2.11 9.51 19.11
CA LYS A 24 1.86 8.08 18.86
C LYS A 24 1.59 7.84 17.37
N GLY A 25 2.27 6.86 16.79
CA GLY A 25 2.09 6.50 15.38
C GLY A 25 3.40 6.20 14.70
N LYS A 26 3.43 6.38 13.37
CA LYS A 26 4.59 6.09 12.54
C LYS A 26 5.52 7.30 12.47
N ARG A 27 6.75 7.13 12.93
CA ARG A 27 7.78 8.18 12.84
C ARG A 27 8.46 8.08 11.47
N LEU A 28 8.45 9.19 10.74
CA LEU A 28 9.06 9.28 9.42
C LEU A 28 9.86 10.57 9.28
N ARG A 29 10.99 10.49 8.57
CA ARG A 29 11.71 11.69 8.15
C ARG A 29 11.08 12.19 6.86
N TYR A 30 10.55 13.41 6.90
CA TYR A 30 9.92 14.05 5.75
C TYR A 30 10.35 15.50 5.66
N CYS A 31 10.84 15.91 4.49
CA CYS A 31 11.35 17.26 4.24
C CYS A 31 12.42 17.70 5.27
N GLY A 32 13.32 16.78 5.63
CA GLY A 32 14.43 17.04 6.54
C GLY A 32 14.07 17.01 8.03
N GLU A 33 12.81 16.80 8.37
CA GLU A 33 12.35 16.74 9.75
C GLU A 33 11.75 15.38 10.09
N VAL A 34 11.94 14.93 11.33
CA VAL A 34 11.28 13.72 11.82
C VAL A 34 9.93 14.12 12.41
N LYS A 35 8.87 13.54 11.83
CA LYS A 35 7.50 13.80 12.31
C LYS A 35 6.79 12.48 12.59
N THR A 36 5.82 12.50 13.48
CA THR A 36 5.00 11.32 13.78
C THR A 36 3.67 11.46 13.07
N PHE A 37 3.35 10.45 12.25
CA PHE A 37 2.14 10.42 11.46
C PHE A 37 1.12 9.48 12.10
N ILE A 38 -0.15 9.86 12.03
CA ILE A 38 -1.24 9.02 12.54
C ILE A 38 -1.33 7.75 11.68
N GLU A 39 -1.48 6.61 12.33
CA GLU A 39 -1.73 5.34 11.66
C GLU A 39 -3.23 5.12 11.54
N TYR A 40 -3.70 4.87 10.32
CA TYR A 40 -5.10 4.60 10.03
C TYR A 40 -5.26 3.21 9.44
N GLU A 41 -6.38 2.57 9.73
CA GLU A 41 -6.78 1.35 9.03
C GLU A 41 -7.60 1.72 7.80
N ILE A 42 -7.09 1.34 6.63
CA ILE A 42 -7.67 1.70 5.34
C ILE A 42 -8.18 0.45 4.65
N PRO A 43 -9.43 0.44 4.16
CA PRO A 43 -9.91 -0.68 3.36
C PRO A 43 -8.99 -0.93 2.16
N ILE A 44 -8.68 -2.20 1.92
CA ILE A 44 -7.75 -2.59 0.84
C ILE A 44 -8.21 -2.06 -0.52
N GLU A 45 -9.51 -1.98 -0.76
CA GLU A 45 -10.04 -1.48 -2.03
C GLU A 45 -9.71 -0.03 -2.33
N LEU A 46 -9.27 0.74 -1.34
CA LEU A 46 -8.83 2.14 -1.53
C LEU A 46 -7.35 2.26 -1.87
N LEU A 47 -6.63 1.14 -1.97
CA LEU A 47 -5.19 1.13 -2.23
C LEU A 47 -4.88 0.81 -3.67
N VAL A 48 -3.80 1.40 -4.19
CA VAL A 48 -3.29 1.15 -5.53
C VAL A 48 -1.81 0.78 -5.41
N PHE A 49 -1.42 -0.35 -6.02
CA PHE A 49 -0.02 -0.76 -6.04
C PHE A 49 0.83 0.23 -6.84
N ASN A 50 2.02 0.51 -6.33
CA ASN A 50 3.00 1.32 -7.02
C ASN A 50 3.83 0.42 -7.94
N VAL A 51 3.52 0.45 -9.25
CA VAL A 51 4.20 -0.38 -10.25
C VAL A 51 5.61 0.12 -10.58
N GLU A 52 5.98 1.30 -10.10
CA GLU A 52 7.32 1.85 -10.27
C GLU A 52 8.29 1.40 -9.17
N ASN A 53 7.81 0.60 -8.23
CA ASN A 53 8.64 0.02 -7.19
C ASN A 53 9.67 -0.92 -7.79
N GLY A 54 10.95 -0.77 -7.41
CA GLY A 54 12.07 -1.48 -8.01
C GLY A 54 11.96 -3.00 -8.00
N ARG A 55 11.26 -3.58 -6.99
CA ARG A 55 11.13 -5.04 -6.89
C ARG A 55 10.32 -5.66 -8.02
N ILE A 56 9.30 -4.97 -8.48
CA ILE A 56 8.37 -5.50 -9.48
C ILE A 56 8.39 -4.74 -10.80
N ALA A 57 9.07 -3.59 -10.85
CA ALA A 57 9.08 -2.75 -12.05
C ALA A 57 9.55 -3.52 -13.30
N SER A 58 10.61 -4.31 -13.18
CA SER A 58 11.12 -5.11 -14.30
C SER A 58 10.14 -6.21 -14.72
N MET A 59 9.49 -6.85 -13.77
CA MET A 59 8.49 -7.91 -14.03
C MET A 59 7.27 -7.33 -14.74
N VAL A 60 6.80 -6.16 -14.29
CA VAL A 60 5.68 -5.46 -14.92
C VAL A 60 6.04 -5.06 -16.35
N LYS A 61 7.21 -4.48 -16.56
CA LYS A 61 7.67 -4.07 -17.89
C LYS A 61 7.79 -5.26 -18.85
N SER A 62 8.33 -6.39 -18.37
CA SER A 62 8.42 -7.61 -19.19
C SER A 62 7.06 -8.13 -19.58
N PHE A 63 6.10 -8.15 -18.65
CA PHE A 63 4.73 -8.56 -18.93
C PHE A 63 4.08 -7.64 -19.98
N GLU A 64 4.26 -6.33 -19.84
CA GLU A 64 3.67 -5.34 -20.74
C GLU A 64 4.21 -5.43 -22.17
N ARG A 65 5.48 -5.85 -22.33
CA ARG A 65 6.06 -6.08 -23.66
C ARG A 65 5.40 -7.23 -24.42
N GLU A 66 5.02 -8.28 -23.70
CA GLU A 66 4.47 -9.50 -24.31
C GLU A 66 2.96 -9.48 -24.43
N ARG A 67 2.29 -8.68 -23.62
CA ARG A 67 0.82 -8.69 -23.55
C ARG A 67 0.27 -7.27 -23.65
N SER A 68 -0.33 -6.78 -22.58
CA SER A 68 -0.92 -5.45 -22.56
C SER A 68 -0.44 -4.71 -21.32
N SER A 69 -0.60 -3.39 -21.29
CA SER A 69 -0.23 -2.60 -20.13
C SER A 69 -1.06 -3.00 -18.90
N LEU A 70 -0.41 -2.96 -17.75
CA LEU A 70 -1.05 -3.26 -16.46
C LEU A 70 -1.46 -1.96 -15.79
N ASP A 71 -2.73 -1.86 -15.47
CA ASP A 71 -3.29 -0.73 -14.74
C ASP A 71 -3.59 -1.17 -13.31
N PRO A 72 -2.83 -0.67 -12.30
CA PRO A 72 -3.05 -1.09 -10.92
C PRO A 72 -4.41 -0.72 -10.37
N GLU A 73 -5.17 0.13 -11.04
CA GLU A 73 -6.54 0.48 -10.66
C GLU A 73 -7.58 -0.53 -11.13
N ARG A 74 -7.22 -1.42 -12.07
CA ARG A 74 -8.11 -2.49 -12.53
C ARG A 74 -7.96 -3.73 -11.65
N PRO A 75 -9.06 -4.32 -11.16
CA PRO A 75 -8.97 -5.47 -10.25
C PRO A 75 -8.17 -6.66 -10.77
N ASN A 76 -8.35 -7.02 -12.05
CA ASN A 76 -7.61 -8.14 -12.63
C ASN A 76 -6.11 -7.84 -12.75
N ASP A 77 -5.76 -6.61 -13.13
CA ASP A 77 -4.37 -6.19 -13.24
C ASP A 77 -3.73 -6.08 -11.86
N ALA A 78 -4.48 -5.59 -10.86
CA ALA A 78 -4.01 -5.54 -9.48
C ALA A 78 -3.70 -6.94 -8.94
N GLN A 79 -4.52 -7.94 -9.27
CA GLN A 79 -4.26 -9.33 -8.88
C GLN A 79 -2.99 -9.87 -9.55
N GLN A 80 -2.74 -9.52 -10.80
CA GLN A 80 -1.51 -9.91 -11.50
C GLN A 80 -0.28 -9.29 -10.84
N ILE A 81 -0.37 -8.03 -10.45
CA ILE A 81 0.72 -7.34 -9.73
C ILE A 81 0.95 -7.98 -8.37
N ALA A 82 -0.12 -8.32 -7.65
CA ALA A 82 -0.02 -9.03 -6.37
C ALA A 82 0.67 -10.38 -6.53
N GLN A 83 0.40 -11.10 -7.63
CA GLN A 83 1.03 -12.38 -7.93
C GLN A 83 2.54 -12.22 -8.17
N PHE A 84 2.95 -11.17 -8.89
CA PHE A 84 4.38 -10.87 -9.08
C PHE A 84 5.08 -10.63 -7.73
N LEU A 85 4.43 -9.90 -6.84
CA LEU A 85 4.99 -9.63 -5.51
C LEU A 85 5.10 -10.91 -4.67
N PHE A 86 4.11 -11.79 -4.76
CA PHE A 86 4.13 -13.07 -4.07
C PHE A 86 5.25 -13.97 -4.60
N ASP A 87 5.35 -14.08 -5.94
CA ASP A 87 6.33 -14.96 -6.59
C ASP A 87 7.77 -14.47 -6.39
N SER A 88 7.98 -13.20 -6.06
CA SER A 88 9.32 -12.65 -5.83
C SER A 88 10.08 -13.37 -4.71
N ASN A 89 9.38 -13.88 -3.70
CA ASN A 89 9.97 -14.72 -2.65
C ASN A 89 8.86 -15.51 -1.93
N GLU A 90 8.49 -16.65 -2.48
CA GLU A 90 7.37 -17.47 -1.98
C GLU A 90 7.49 -17.86 -0.52
N GLN A 91 8.66 -18.37 -0.10
CA GLN A 91 8.85 -18.83 1.28
C GLN A 91 8.72 -17.71 2.29
N ALA A 92 9.38 -16.57 2.03
CA ALA A 92 9.30 -15.42 2.92
C ALA A 92 7.87 -14.86 2.95
N ASN A 93 7.18 -14.86 1.81
CA ASN A 93 5.82 -14.36 1.72
C ASN A 93 4.81 -15.25 2.46
N GLU A 94 4.99 -16.57 2.40
CA GLU A 94 4.17 -17.51 3.17
C GLU A 94 4.33 -17.28 4.68
N LYS A 95 5.55 -17.07 5.15
CA LYS A 95 5.82 -16.76 6.56
C LYS A 95 5.18 -15.44 6.97
N THR A 96 5.33 -14.40 6.13
CA THR A 96 4.76 -13.08 6.41
C THR A 96 3.24 -13.14 6.42
N LYS A 97 2.63 -13.84 5.47
CA LYS A 97 1.19 -14.04 5.40
C LYS A 97 0.65 -14.70 6.67
N LYS A 98 1.33 -15.75 7.14
CA LYS A 98 0.96 -16.43 8.37
C LYS A 98 1.09 -15.51 9.58
N SER A 99 2.17 -14.73 9.65
CA SER A 99 2.37 -13.75 10.72
C SER A 99 1.26 -12.70 10.74
N ILE A 100 0.86 -12.19 9.58
CA ILE A 100 -0.24 -11.22 9.48
C ILE A 100 -1.56 -11.86 9.95
N ALA A 101 -1.82 -13.09 9.54
CA ALA A 101 -3.04 -13.80 9.95
C ALA A 101 -3.09 -14.03 11.47
N ASP A 102 -1.95 -14.36 12.08
CA ASP A 102 -1.86 -14.68 13.51
C ASP A 102 -1.75 -13.43 14.39
N ASN A 103 -1.00 -12.41 13.96
CA ASN A 103 -0.59 -11.28 14.79
C ASN A 103 -1.05 -9.92 14.25
N GLY A 104 -1.68 -9.89 13.10
CA GLY A 104 -2.01 -8.64 12.41
C GLY A 104 -0.81 -7.99 11.75
N GLN A 105 -1.01 -6.79 11.23
CA GLN A 105 0.03 -6.03 10.56
C GLN A 105 0.96 -5.38 11.58
N LEU A 106 2.23 -5.80 11.61
CA LEU A 106 3.23 -5.30 12.57
C LEU A 106 3.88 -3.99 12.13
N GLU A 107 4.04 -3.78 10.83
CA GLU A 107 4.63 -2.56 10.29
C GLU A 107 3.60 -1.75 9.50
N THR A 108 3.57 -0.45 9.77
CA THR A 108 2.68 0.48 9.10
C THR A 108 3.23 0.84 7.72
N GLY A 109 2.40 0.75 6.69
CA GLY A 109 2.76 1.19 5.35
C GLY A 109 2.68 2.69 5.19
N ILE A 110 3.14 3.18 4.06
CA ILE A 110 3.11 4.60 3.71
C ILE A 110 2.36 4.73 2.40
N ILE A 111 1.36 5.59 2.36
CA ILE A 111 0.56 5.82 1.15
C ILE A 111 0.38 7.31 0.89
N THR A 112 0.06 7.64 -0.36
CA THR A 112 -0.30 9.00 -0.74
C THR A 112 -1.76 9.30 -0.37
N SER A 113 -2.16 10.57 -0.48
CA SER A 113 -3.52 10.99 -0.16
C SER A 113 -4.59 10.41 -1.08
N ASP A 114 -4.20 9.90 -2.25
CA ASP A 114 -5.09 9.22 -3.19
C ASP A 114 -4.92 7.70 -3.21
N GLY A 115 -4.22 7.14 -2.23
CA GLY A 115 -4.17 5.70 -2.00
C GLY A 115 -3.05 4.94 -2.71
N VAL A 116 -2.09 5.63 -3.34
CA VAL A 116 -0.96 4.96 -3.98
C VAL A 116 0.06 4.54 -2.91
N ILE A 117 0.45 3.29 -2.90
CA ILE A 117 1.36 2.73 -1.91
C ILE A 117 2.80 3.17 -2.20
N VAL A 118 3.38 3.92 -1.27
CA VAL A 118 4.79 4.34 -1.35
C VAL A 118 5.69 3.25 -0.76
N ASP A 119 5.29 2.69 0.39
CA ASP A 119 5.99 1.59 1.04
C ASP A 119 4.95 0.61 1.58
N GLY A 120 5.19 -0.68 1.32
CA GLY A 120 4.32 -1.75 1.79
C GLY A 120 3.54 -2.47 0.70
N ASN A 121 3.91 -2.35 -0.58
CA ASN A 121 3.26 -3.10 -1.68
C ASN A 121 3.15 -4.59 -1.37
N ARG A 122 4.23 -5.19 -0.88
CA ARG A 122 4.26 -6.62 -0.56
C ARG A 122 3.28 -6.97 0.54
N ARG A 123 3.26 -6.18 1.63
CA ARG A 123 2.32 -6.40 2.74
C ARG A 123 0.88 -6.24 2.28
N ALA A 124 0.61 -5.19 1.50
CA ALA A 124 -0.73 -4.94 0.97
C ALA A 124 -1.20 -6.09 0.07
N SER A 125 -0.29 -6.65 -0.76
CA SER A 125 -0.62 -7.78 -1.62
C SER A 125 -1.01 -9.02 -0.81
N LEU A 126 -0.32 -9.27 0.30
CA LEU A 126 -0.62 -10.39 1.19
C LEU A 126 -1.94 -10.17 1.93
N MET A 127 -2.21 -8.94 2.35
CA MET A 127 -3.46 -8.59 3.02
C MET A 127 -4.65 -8.62 2.08
N LEU A 128 -4.46 -8.30 0.80
CA LEU A 128 -5.49 -8.45 -0.21
C LEU A 128 -5.98 -9.90 -0.29
N ALA A 129 -5.04 -10.87 -0.20
CA ALA A 129 -5.37 -12.29 -0.24
C ALA A 129 -6.22 -12.73 0.96
N ILE A 130 -6.07 -12.10 2.12
CA ILE A 130 -6.83 -12.43 3.34
C ILE A 130 -7.91 -11.41 3.67
N ARG A 131 -8.10 -10.42 2.79
CA ARG A 131 -9.17 -9.39 2.87
C ARG A 131 -9.21 -8.60 4.18
N LEU A 132 -8.03 -8.28 4.72
CA LEU A 132 -7.93 -7.40 5.88
C LEU A 132 -7.76 -5.95 5.44
N SER A 133 -8.04 -5.01 6.34
CA SER A 133 -7.69 -3.61 6.11
C SER A 133 -6.18 -3.43 6.30
N PHE A 134 -5.65 -2.37 5.68
CA PHE A 134 -4.22 -2.06 5.69
C PHE A 134 -3.95 -0.88 6.61
N LYS A 135 -3.00 -1.04 7.52
CA LYS A 135 -2.57 0.04 8.41
C LYS A 135 -1.58 0.94 7.68
N ALA A 136 -1.88 2.21 7.56
CA ALA A 136 -1.09 3.16 6.78
C ALA A 136 -0.96 4.53 7.43
N ALA A 137 0.16 5.18 7.19
CA ALA A 137 0.37 6.59 7.42
C ALA A 137 0.31 7.31 6.07
N PHE A 138 -0.22 8.53 6.05
CA PHE A 138 -0.43 9.28 4.82
C PHE A 138 0.62 10.37 4.66
N LEU A 139 1.19 10.47 3.46
CA LEU A 139 2.06 11.59 3.12
C LEU A 139 1.22 12.83 2.81
N PRO A 140 1.71 14.03 3.13
CA PRO A 140 1.01 15.27 2.81
C PRO A 140 0.79 15.42 1.31
N SER A 141 -0.36 15.95 0.94
CA SER A 141 -0.64 16.35 -0.45
C SER A 141 0.12 17.63 -0.78
N ASN A 142 0.71 17.65 -1.96
CA ASN A 142 1.29 18.89 -2.48
C ASN A 142 0.23 19.71 -3.21
#